data_29c1d3aba5514eb55d4fc7595ad33848
#
_entry.id   29c1d3aba5514eb55d4fc7595ad33848
#
_cell.length_a   1.000
_cell.length_b   1.000
_cell.length_c   1.000
_cell.angle_alpha   90.00
_cell.angle_beta   90.00
_cell.angle_gamma   90.00
#
_symmetry.space_group_name_H-M   'P 1'
#
loop_
_entity.id
_entity.type
_entity.pdbx_description
1 polymer ?
#
loop_
_entity_poly.entity_id
_entity_poly.type
_entity_poly.pdbx_seq_one_letter_code
_entity_poly.pdbx_strand_id
1 'polypeptide(L)'
;MSRAAKTEPEPFDQNAFTADPADRIYAPVDADDDSDWTLTATEPPHDYESELYAVPKRRFPWRGLLGTVAALALLSILVTQLLWPQRAALREDPQWGPWVEQLCGYLDCNLPPRTDLRKIELQQRSVLKDRDDPRKLQIDLLIANKATFAQPYPDINLRFTNIEGELVAERRFKPTEYLREQPDSVEMPVGVPVHIAFSVKAPDGNITGYEFNFLPPQ
;
A
#
# COMPACT_ATOMS: atom_id res chain seq x y z
N MET A 1 1.44 16.94 -42.71
CA MET A 1 1.96 16.06 -43.79
C MET A 1 3.37 16.51 -44.12
N SER A 2 4.39 15.86 -43.56
CA SER A 2 5.77 16.06 -44.01
C SER A 2 6.49 14.71 -43.80
N ARG A 3 6.85 14.12 -44.94
CA ARG A 3 7.51 12.83 -45.08
C ARG A 3 9.00 12.99 -44.73
N ALA A 4 9.46 12.35 -43.67
CA ALA A 4 10.89 12.19 -43.40
C ALA A 4 11.44 11.13 -44.37
N ALA A 5 12.43 11.53 -45.18
CA ALA A 5 13.17 10.69 -46.09
C ALA A 5 14.07 9.74 -45.30
N LYS A 6 13.93 8.47 -45.58
CA LYS A 6 14.75 7.36 -45.07
C LYS A 6 16.04 7.33 -45.92
N THR A 7 17.14 7.74 -45.36
CA THR A 7 18.48 7.62 -46.00
C THR A 7 18.93 6.16 -45.85
N GLU A 8 19.05 5.49 -46.95
CA GLU A 8 19.61 4.14 -47.09
C GLU A 8 21.13 4.20 -46.93
N PRO A 9 21.79 3.31 -46.19
CA PRO A 9 23.25 3.32 -46.10
C PRO A 9 23.85 2.74 -47.40
N GLU A 10 24.87 3.44 -47.88
CA GLU A 10 25.63 3.05 -49.08
C GLU A 10 26.33 1.71 -48.88
N PRO A 11 26.44 0.86 -49.94
CA PRO A 11 27.10 -0.44 -49.86
C PRO A 11 28.60 -0.29 -49.65
N PHE A 12 29.14 -1.06 -48.70
CA PHE A 12 30.57 -1.15 -48.39
C PHE A 12 31.35 -1.65 -49.58
N ASP A 13 32.23 -0.81 -50.15
CA ASP A 13 33.12 -1.14 -51.26
C ASP A 13 34.29 -2.02 -50.77
N GLN A 14 34.23 -3.33 -51.10
CA GLN A 14 35.24 -4.33 -50.72
C GLN A 14 36.52 -4.21 -51.49
N ASN A 15 36.66 -3.34 -52.51
CA ASN A 15 37.82 -3.21 -53.34
C ASN A 15 38.82 -2.13 -52.90
N ALA A 16 38.54 -1.42 -51.81
CA ALA A 16 39.43 -0.35 -51.32
C ALA A 16 40.70 -0.83 -50.59
N PHE A 17 40.92 -2.17 -50.49
CA PHE A 17 42.04 -2.72 -49.71
C PHE A 17 42.97 -3.64 -50.50
N THR A 18 43.08 -3.47 -51.81
CA THR A 18 44.16 -4.09 -52.57
C THR A 18 45.32 -3.12 -52.74
N ALA A 19 46.16 -3.00 -51.69
CA ALA A 19 47.47 -2.41 -51.85
C ALA A 19 48.31 -3.28 -52.76
N ASP A 20 48.76 -2.71 -53.87
CA ASP A 20 49.67 -3.32 -54.86
C ASP A 20 50.96 -3.76 -54.13
N PRO A 21 51.40 -5.04 -54.23
CA PRO A 21 52.65 -5.50 -53.64
C PRO A 21 53.91 -4.90 -54.25
N ALA A 22 53.79 -4.09 -55.29
CA ALA A 22 54.94 -3.47 -55.96
C ALA A 22 55.49 -2.23 -55.29
N ASP A 23 54.81 -1.61 -54.31
CA ASP A 23 55.25 -0.36 -53.64
C ASP A 23 56.15 -0.55 -52.39
N ARG A 24 56.74 -1.74 -52.24
CA ARG A 24 57.78 -1.95 -51.22
C ARG A 24 59.11 -1.46 -51.82
N ILE A 25 59.41 -0.18 -51.61
CA ILE A 25 60.73 0.39 -51.87
C ILE A 25 61.70 -0.22 -50.82
N TYR A 26 62.38 -1.28 -51.18
CA TYR A 26 63.59 -1.72 -50.47
C TYR A 26 64.72 -0.76 -50.87
N ALA A 27 65.08 0.12 -49.96
CA ALA A 27 66.35 0.81 -50.09
C ALA A 27 67.50 -0.21 -49.99
N PRO A 28 68.50 -0.20 -50.90
CA PRO A 28 69.67 -1.08 -50.76
C PRO A 28 70.45 -0.64 -49.52
N VAL A 29 70.70 -1.62 -48.64
CA VAL A 29 71.65 -1.43 -47.51
C VAL A 29 73.02 -1.52 -48.11
N ASP A 30 73.78 -0.44 -48.10
CA ASP A 30 75.20 -0.37 -48.44
C ASP A 30 75.98 -1.24 -47.46
N ALA A 31 76.71 -2.23 -47.97
CA ALA A 31 77.35 -3.30 -47.20
C ALA A 31 78.82 -2.96 -46.85
N ASP A 32 79.16 -1.73 -46.58
CA ASP A 32 80.53 -1.36 -46.24
C ASP A 32 80.53 -0.33 -45.10
N ASP A 33 80.15 -0.80 -43.90
CA ASP A 33 80.51 -0.12 -42.66
C ASP A 33 80.84 -1.16 -41.57
N ASP A 34 82.13 -1.55 -41.55
CA ASP A 34 82.78 -2.36 -40.50
C ASP A 34 82.89 -1.57 -39.22
N SER A 35 81.85 -0.94 -38.73
CA SER A 35 81.84 -0.31 -37.43
C SER A 35 81.53 -1.34 -36.33
N ASP A 36 82.59 -1.55 -35.57
CA ASP A 36 82.74 -2.22 -34.32
C ASP A 36 81.44 -2.42 -33.48
N TRP A 37 80.79 -3.58 -33.64
CA TRP A 37 79.68 -3.95 -32.78
C TRP A 37 80.22 -4.51 -31.48
N THR A 38 80.73 -3.65 -30.58
CA THR A 38 80.83 -4.00 -29.21
C THR A 38 79.44 -4.10 -28.61
N LEU A 39 78.92 -5.31 -28.46
CA LEU A 39 77.72 -5.61 -27.71
C LEU A 39 78.01 -5.26 -26.23
N THR A 40 77.83 -4.00 -25.89
CA THR A 40 77.53 -3.69 -24.46
C THR A 40 76.23 -4.38 -24.17
N ALA A 41 76.26 -5.37 -23.30
CA ALA A 41 75.07 -5.99 -22.74
C ALA A 41 74.31 -4.89 -21.98
N THR A 42 73.44 -4.21 -22.71
CA THR A 42 72.49 -3.30 -22.11
C THR A 42 71.52 -4.21 -21.28
N GLU A 43 71.41 -3.90 -20.06
CA GLU A 43 70.43 -4.54 -19.13
C GLU A 43 69.10 -4.78 -19.86
N PRO A 44 68.45 -5.97 -19.67
CA PRO A 44 67.17 -6.21 -20.28
C PRO A 44 66.20 -5.11 -19.86
N PRO A 45 65.41 -4.61 -20.81
CA PRO A 45 64.43 -3.58 -20.48
C PRO A 45 63.54 -4.05 -19.37
N HIS A 46 63.38 -3.21 -18.37
CA HIS A 46 62.43 -3.40 -17.30
C HIS A 46 61.13 -4.00 -17.81
N ASP A 47 60.68 -5.03 -17.10
CA ASP A 47 59.50 -5.82 -17.33
C ASP A 47 58.24 -4.94 -17.48
N TYR A 48 58.01 -4.33 -18.63
CA TYR A 48 56.77 -3.66 -18.93
C TYR A 48 55.67 -4.61 -19.31
N GLU A 49 55.97 -5.90 -19.49
CA GLU A 49 54.93 -6.91 -19.70
C GLU A 49 54.08 -7.16 -18.43
N SER A 50 54.65 -6.93 -17.25
CA SER A 50 53.94 -7.09 -15.99
C SER A 50 52.93 -5.93 -15.73
N GLU A 51 53.18 -4.75 -16.26
CA GLU A 51 52.26 -3.63 -16.11
C GLU A 51 51.02 -3.72 -17.03
N LEU A 52 51.18 -4.38 -18.21
CA LEU A 52 50.06 -4.52 -19.19
C LEU A 52 48.99 -5.47 -18.71
N TYR A 53 49.26 -6.33 -17.77
CA TYR A 53 48.31 -7.30 -17.20
C TYR A 53 47.88 -7.00 -15.76
N ALA A 54 48.16 -5.82 -15.25
CA ALA A 54 47.58 -5.39 -13.99
C ALA A 54 46.07 -5.14 -14.16
N VAL A 55 45.31 -6.24 -14.21
CA VAL A 55 43.84 -6.19 -14.12
C VAL A 55 43.52 -5.53 -12.78
N PRO A 56 42.93 -4.33 -12.77
CA PRO A 56 42.58 -3.69 -11.51
C PRO A 56 41.65 -4.65 -10.76
N LYS A 57 42.06 -5.23 -9.65
CA LYS A 57 41.18 -5.98 -8.75
C LYS A 57 40.03 -5.04 -8.39
N ARG A 58 38.91 -5.20 -9.08
CA ARG A 58 37.65 -4.51 -8.73
C ARG A 58 37.34 -4.84 -7.30
N ARG A 59 37.76 -4.00 -6.39
CA ARG A 59 37.33 -4.08 -5.00
C ARG A 59 35.84 -3.81 -5.03
N PHE A 60 35.06 -4.88 -4.91
CA PHE A 60 33.61 -4.77 -4.81
C PHE A 60 33.29 -3.79 -3.68
N PRO A 61 32.56 -2.71 -3.92
CA PRO A 61 32.37 -1.63 -2.94
C PRO A 61 31.38 -2.07 -1.86
N TRP A 62 31.81 -3.02 -1.02
CA TRP A 62 30.99 -3.58 0.09
C TRP A 62 30.47 -2.47 1.01
N ARG A 63 31.25 -1.40 1.15
CA ARG A 63 30.83 -0.24 1.97
C ARG A 63 29.65 0.50 1.34
N GLY A 64 29.62 0.63 0.02
CA GLY A 64 28.49 1.20 -0.70
C GLY A 64 27.26 0.29 -0.63
N LEU A 65 27.45 -1.02 -0.83
CA LEU A 65 26.36 -2.00 -0.71
C LEU A 65 25.75 -2.02 0.69
N LEU A 66 26.59 -2.04 1.73
CA LEU A 66 26.12 -1.97 3.12
C LEU A 66 25.37 -0.67 3.40
N GLY A 67 25.84 0.46 2.87
CA GLY A 67 25.17 1.76 2.99
C GLY A 67 23.79 1.76 2.32
N THR A 68 23.67 1.21 1.11
CA THR A 68 22.38 1.12 0.39
C THR A 68 21.42 0.17 1.09
N VAL A 69 21.88 -0.98 1.57
CA VAL A 69 21.05 -1.91 2.34
C VAL A 69 20.55 -1.27 3.64
N ALA A 70 21.42 -0.58 4.36
CA ALA A 70 21.04 0.15 5.57
C ALA A 70 20.02 1.25 5.28
N ALA A 71 20.21 2.03 4.21
CA ALA A 71 19.27 3.07 3.80
C ALA A 71 17.91 2.50 3.43
N LEU A 72 17.86 1.38 2.68
CA LEU A 72 16.61 0.69 2.34
C LEU A 72 15.92 0.12 3.58
N ALA A 73 16.68 -0.43 4.52
CA ALA A 73 16.13 -0.92 5.78
C ALA A 73 15.51 0.21 6.61
N LEU A 74 16.19 1.34 6.74
CA LEU A 74 15.66 2.52 7.43
C LEU A 74 14.41 3.07 6.74
N LEU A 75 14.41 3.14 5.40
CA LEU A 75 13.25 3.57 4.62
C LEU A 75 12.06 2.63 4.83
N SER A 76 12.28 1.32 4.82
CA SER A 76 11.21 0.34 5.06
C SER A 76 10.62 0.44 6.46
N ILE A 77 11.45 0.68 7.49
CA ILE A 77 11.01 0.92 8.86
C ILE A 77 10.16 2.20 8.92
N LEU A 78 10.62 3.28 8.29
CA LEU A 78 9.89 4.55 8.26
C LEU A 78 8.52 4.40 7.57
N VAL A 79 8.48 3.74 6.42
CA VAL A 79 7.23 3.46 5.67
C VAL A 79 6.28 2.63 6.54
N THR A 80 6.79 1.59 7.21
CA THR A 80 5.99 0.77 8.11
C THR A 80 5.41 1.60 9.26
N GLN A 81 6.21 2.47 9.88
CA GLN A 81 5.75 3.34 10.96
C GLN A 81 4.66 4.33 10.51
N LEU A 82 4.74 4.84 9.29
CA LEU A 82 3.73 5.74 8.73
C LEU A 82 2.43 5.01 8.33
N LEU A 83 2.55 3.80 7.78
CA LEU A 83 1.39 3.03 7.31
C LEU A 83 0.68 2.27 8.43
N TRP A 84 1.40 1.87 9.48
CA TRP A 84 0.84 1.08 10.57
C TRP A 84 -0.38 1.70 11.25
N PRO A 85 -0.41 2.99 11.61
CA PRO A 85 -1.60 3.62 12.19
C PRO A 85 -2.75 3.73 11.19
N GLN A 86 -2.46 3.74 9.88
CA GLN A 86 -3.48 3.87 8.83
C GLN A 86 -3.94 2.52 8.26
N ARG A 87 -3.51 1.40 8.83
CA ARG A 87 -3.82 0.05 8.32
C ARG A 87 -5.33 -0.24 8.20
N ALA A 88 -6.14 0.34 9.08
CA ALA A 88 -7.59 0.19 9.02
C ALA A 88 -8.18 0.92 7.80
N ALA A 89 -7.75 2.14 7.53
CA ALA A 89 -8.18 2.92 6.37
C ALA A 89 -7.70 2.30 5.04
N LEU A 90 -6.47 1.77 5.00
CA LEU A 90 -5.93 1.06 3.83
C LEU A 90 -6.70 -0.23 3.51
N ARG A 91 -7.26 -0.89 4.52
CA ARG A 91 -8.11 -2.07 4.31
C ARG A 91 -9.44 -1.74 3.65
N GLU A 92 -9.99 -0.55 3.91
CA GLU A 92 -11.24 -0.08 3.31
C GLU A 92 -11.08 0.29 1.83
N ASP A 93 -9.85 0.57 1.38
CA ASP A 93 -9.54 0.90 -0.01
C ASP A 93 -9.67 -0.34 -0.91
N PRO A 94 -10.46 -0.29 -2.01
CA PRO A 94 -10.65 -1.42 -2.92
C PRO A 94 -9.36 -1.94 -3.56
N GLN A 95 -8.35 -1.08 -3.73
CA GLN A 95 -7.07 -1.44 -4.36
C GLN A 95 -6.10 -2.09 -3.38
N TRP A 96 -6.01 -1.58 -2.16
CA TRP A 96 -5.03 -2.01 -1.16
C TRP A 96 -5.55 -3.05 -0.17
N GLY A 97 -6.87 -3.11 0.02
CA GLY A 97 -7.52 -4.02 0.96
C GLY A 97 -7.08 -5.48 0.84
N PRO A 98 -7.11 -6.10 -0.35
CA PRO A 98 -6.70 -7.50 -0.54
C PRO A 98 -5.24 -7.77 -0.16
N TRP A 99 -4.34 -6.83 -0.46
CA TRP A 99 -2.91 -6.93 -0.11
C TRP A 99 -2.67 -6.82 1.39
N VAL A 100 -3.40 -5.91 2.05
CA VAL A 100 -3.33 -5.75 3.51
C VAL A 100 -3.85 -7.00 4.22
N GLU A 101 -4.93 -7.60 3.74
CA GLU A 101 -5.47 -8.85 4.29
C GLU A 101 -4.50 -10.02 4.15
N GLN A 102 -3.88 -10.19 2.97
CA GLN A 102 -2.87 -11.23 2.77
C GLN A 102 -1.65 -11.02 3.67
N LEU A 103 -1.14 -9.80 3.73
CA LEU A 103 0.03 -9.47 4.55
C LEU A 103 -0.25 -9.70 6.03
N CYS A 104 -1.43 -9.28 6.50
CA CYS A 104 -1.85 -9.49 7.87
C CYS A 104 -2.10 -10.97 8.21
N GLY A 105 -2.53 -11.77 7.24
CA GLY A 105 -2.62 -13.23 7.40
C GLY A 105 -1.27 -13.89 7.66
N TYR A 106 -0.17 -13.37 7.09
CA TYR A 106 1.19 -13.87 7.36
C TYR A 106 1.79 -13.37 8.68
N LEU A 107 1.38 -12.18 9.13
CA LEU A 107 1.96 -11.49 10.30
C LEU A 107 1.11 -11.64 11.58
N ASP A 108 0.02 -12.42 11.54
CA ASP A 108 -0.97 -12.55 12.64
C ASP A 108 -1.40 -11.20 13.20
N CYS A 109 -1.53 -10.18 12.36
CA CYS A 109 -1.92 -8.88 12.83
C CYS A 109 -3.44 -8.81 13.08
N ASN A 110 -3.82 -8.40 14.29
CA ASN A 110 -5.22 -8.19 14.64
C ASN A 110 -5.74 -6.93 13.93
N LEU A 111 -6.46 -7.13 12.82
CA LEU A 111 -7.14 -6.05 12.12
C LEU A 111 -8.52 -5.82 12.74
N PRO A 112 -8.91 -4.59 13.03
CA PRO A 112 -10.29 -4.30 13.42
C PRO A 112 -11.24 -4.74 12.30
N PRO A 113 -12.46 -5.23 12.64
CA PRO A 113 -13.42 -5.65 11.64
C PRO A 113 -13.78 -4.49 10.69
N ARG A 114 -14.04 -4.81 9.43
CA ARG A 114 -14.51 -3.82 8.46
C ARG A 114 -15.84 -3.25 8.90
N THR A 115 -16.00 -1.92 8.88
CA THR A 115 -17.21 -1.25 9.31
C THR A 115 -17.52 -0.09 8.38
N ASP A 116 -18.67 -0.14 7.71
CA ASP A 116 -19.21 0.99 6.93
C ASP A 116 -20.61 1.35 7.47
N LEU A 117 -20.63 2.23 8.46
CA LEU A 117 -21.87 2.66 9.12
C LEU A 117 -22.83 3.38 8.17
N ARG A 118 -22.32 4.01 7.10
CA ARG A 118 -23.15 4.70 6.09
C ARG A 118 -23.98 3.74 5.25
N LYS A 119 -23.61 2.46 5.25
CA LYS A 119 -24.34 1.38 4.59
C LYS A 119 -25.30 0.64 5.52
N ILE A 120 -25.41 1.05 6.77
CA ILE A 120 -26.47 0.56 7.65
C ILE A 120 -27.69 1.44 7.44
N GLU A 121 -28.72 0.84 6.90
CA GLU A 121 -29.99 1.52 6.59
C GLU A 121 -31.02 1.24 7.69
N LEU A 122 -31.59 2.32 8.23
CA LEU A 122 -32.74 2.25 9.13
C LEU A 122 -34.04 2.19 8.29
N GLN A 123 -34.59 1.01 8.12
CA GLN A 123 -35.76 0.78 7.28
C GLN A 123 -37.07 1.16 8.00
N GLN A 124 -37.15 0.86 9.29
CA GLN A 124 -38.32 1.20 10.13
C GLN A 124 -37.86 1.61 11.50
N ARG A 125 -38.59 2.57 12.07
CA ARG A 125 -38.41 3.03 13.44
C ARG A 125 -39.77 3.33 14.10
N SER A 126 -39.91 2.90 15.34
CA SER A 126 -41.07 3.21 16.16
C SER A 126 -40.63 3.43 17.59
N VAL A 127 -41.16 4.48 18.22
CA VAL A 127 -40.96 4.77 19.64
C VAL A 127 -42.31 5.00 20.26
N LEU A 128 -42.74 4.09 21.10
CA LEU A 128 -44.06 4.11 21.73
C LEU A 128 -43.90 4.13 23.26
N LYS A 129 -44.85 4.73 23.95
CA LYS A 129 -44.94 4.56 25.42
C LYS A 129 -45.34 3.14 25.74
N ASP A 130 -44.69 2.54 26.72
CA ASP A 130 -45.05 1.25 27.22
C ASP A 130 -46.46 1.31 27.81
N ARG A 131 -47.26 0.24 27.59
CA ARG A 131 -48.64 0.16 28.07
C ARG A 131 -48.76 -0.01 29.57
N ASP A 132 -47.81 -0.72 30.14
CA ASP A 132 -47.81 -1.12 31.56
C ASP A 132 -47.07 -0.09 32.42
N ASP A 133 -46.08 0.60 31.90
CA ASP A 133 -45.29 1.61 32.59
C ASP A 133 -45.07 2.86 31.70
N PRO A 134 -45.88 3.92 31.86
CA PRO A 134 -45.75 5.16 31.06
C PRO A 134 -44.39 5.88 31.17
N ARG A 135 -43.53 5.46 32.13
CA ARG A 135 -42.17 5.98 32.28
C ARG A 135 -41.18 5.19 31.44
N LYS A 136 -41.64 4.21 30.67
CA LYS A 136 -40.85 3.44 29.73
C LYS A 136 -41.27 3.75 28.29
N LEU A 137 -40.28 3.76 27.40
CA LEU A 137 -40.45 3.82 25.96
C LEU A 137 -40.06 2.48 25.35
N GLN A 138 -40.96 1.92 24.57
CA GLN A 138 -40.70 0.75 23.72
C GLN A 138 -40.11 1.25 22.41
N ILE A 139 -38.95 0.77 22.04
CA ILE A 139 -38.25 1.13 20.82
C ILE A 139 -38.21 -0.11 19.92
N ASP A 140 -38.69 0.07 18.70
CA ASP A 140 -38.68 -0.97 17.66
C ASP A 140 -38.01 -0.41 16.43
N LEU A 141 -36.92 -1.05 16.00
CA LEU A 141 -36.11 -0.69 14.85
C LEU A 141 -35.97 -1.86 13.90
N LEU A 142 -36.01 -1.57 12.61
CA LEU A 142 -35.62 -2.53 11.57
C LEU A 142 -34.40 -1.94 10.84
N ILE A 143 -33.26 -2.59 10.98
CA ILE A 143 -32.03 -2.16 10.33
C ILE A 143 -31.55 -3.21 9.34
N ALA A 144 -30.89 -2.79 8.28
CA ALA A 144 -30.32 -3.67 7.27
C ALA A 144 -28.90 -3.24 6.89
N ASN A 145 -28.00 -4.21 6.73
CA ASN A 145 -26.67 -3.98 6.22
C ASN A 145 -26.70 -3.96 4.69
N LYS A 146 -26.49 -2.82 4.07
CA LYS A 146 -26.38 -2.62 2.62
C LYS A 146 -24.94 -2.60 2.10
N ALA A 147 -23.94 -2.87 2.96
CA ALA A 147 -22.59 -3.08 2.50
C ALA A 147 -22.47 -4.40 1.73
N THR A 148 -21.38 -4.57 1.00
CA THR A 148 -21.08 -5.81 0.25
C THR A 148 -20.39 -6.88 1.09
N PHE A 149 -20.23 -6.63 2.39
CA PHE A 149 -19.58 -7.51 3.36
C PHE A 149 -20.34 -7.51 4.70
N ALA A 150 -20.20 -8.59 5.45
CA ALA A 150 -20.71 -8.66 6.82
C ALA A 150 -19.90 -7.70 7.71
N GLN A 151 -20.57 -7.00 8.61
CA GLN A 151 -19.94 -6.04 9.51
C GLN A 151 -20.50 -6.18 10.93
N PRO A 152 -19.73 -5.76 11.95
CA PRO A 152 -20.21 -5.78 13.32
C PRO A 152 -21.50 -5.00 13.49
N TYR A 153 -22.33 -5.42 14.43
CA TYR A 153 -23.50 -4.66 14.81
C TYR A 153 -23.07 -3.29 15.37
N PRO A 154 -23.68 -2.16 14.92
CA PRO A 154 -23.31 -0.83 15.37
C PRO A 154 -23.78 -0.57 16.81
N ASP A 155 -23.10 0.32 17.52
CA ASP A 155 -23.69 0.94 18.68
C ASP A 155 -24.79 1.91 18.24
N ILE A 156 -25.93 1.90 18.92
CA ILE A 156 -27.08 2.77 18.61
C ILE A 156 -27.05 3.93 19.58
N ASN A 157 -26.90 5.13 19.04
CA ASN A 157 -27.00 6.37 19.82
C ASN A 157 -28.37 6.99 19.64
N LEU A 158 -29.14 7.04 20.73
CA LEU A 158 -30.47 7.61 20.76
C LEU A 158 -30.43 8.98 21.43
N ARG A 159 -30.89 10.00 20.72
CA ARG A 159 -30.98 11.39 21.18
C ARG A 159 -32.44 11.78 21.26
N PHE A 160 -32.83 12.41 22.35
CA PHE A 160 -34.15 12.99 22.56
C PHE A 160 -34.03 14.50 22.55
N THR A 161 -34.94 15.17 21.86
CA THR A 161 -34.97 16.64 21.74
C THR A 161 -36.30 17.19 22.15
N ASN A 162 -36.28 18.44 22.66
CA ASN A 162 -37.48 19.22 22.91
C ASN A 162 -38.01 19.92 21.65
N ILE A 163 -39.04 20.74 21.78
CA ILE A 163 -39.66 21.46 20.65
C ILE A 163 -38.74 22.53 20.05
N GLU A 164 -37.79 23.02 20.80
CA GLU A 164 -36.78 23.97 20.35
C GLU A 164 -35.59 23.27 19.65
N GLY A 165 -35.59 21.93 19.64
CA GLY A 165 -34.50 21.13 19.07
C GLY A 165 -33.31 20.96 20.00
N GLU A 166 -33.42 21.38 21.29
CA GLU A 166 -32.37 21.22 22.25
C GLU A 166 -32.29 19.74 22.74
N LEU A 167 -31.09 19.28 23.03
CA LEU A 167 -30.85 17.94 23.53
C LEU A 167 -31.38 17.81 25.00
N VAL A 168 -32.36 16.92 25.19
CA VAL A 168 -32.92 16.61 26.50
C VAL A 168 -32.16 15.43 27.15
N ALA A 169 -31.90 14.39 26.33
CA ALA A 169 -31.15 13.21 26.78
C ALA A 169 -30.49 12.50 25.59
N GLU A 170 -29.38 11.87 25.88
CA GLU A 170 -28.63 11.05 24.91
C GLU A 170 -28.15 9.77 25.59
N ARG A 171 -28.30 8.64 24.90
CA ARG A 171 -27.81 7.36 25.40
C ARG A 171 -27.33 6.48 24.27
N ARG A 172 -26.17 5.87 24.48
CA ARG A 172 -25.57 4.88 23.59
C ARG A 172 -25.88 3.48 24.10
N PHE A 173 -26.35 2.64 23.19
CA PHE A 173 -26.67 1.24 23.44
C PHE A 173 -25.72 0.36 22.68
N LYS A 174 -25.10 -0.59 23.37
CA LYS A 174 -24.22 -1.60 22.74
C LYS A 174 -25.06 -2.72 22.13
N PRO A 175 -24.54 -3.49 21.17
CA PRO A 175 -25.23 -4.65 20.61
C PRO A 175 -25.74 -5.65 21.66
N THR A 176 -25.00 -5.84 22.74
CA THR A 176 -25.37 -6.71 23.86
C THR A 176 -26.60 -6.21 24.64
N GLU A 177 -26.95 -4.93 24.55
CA GLU A 177 -28.10 -4.34 25.26
C GLU A 177 -29.40 -4.42 24.43
N TYR A 178 -29.28 -4.38 23.09
CA TYR A 178 -30.47 -4.31 22.23
C TYR A 178 -30.75 -5.62 21.45
N LEU A 179 -29.75 -6.50 21.30
CA LEU A 179 -29.96 -7.84 20.73
C LEU A 179 -30.42 -8.78 21.85
N ARG A 180 -31.70 -9.18 21.85
CA ARG A 180 -32.30 -10.07 22.86
C ARG A 180 -31.75 -11.49 22.80
N GLU A 181 -31.48 -11.98 21.60
CA GLU A 181 -30.82 -13.23 21.33
C GLU A 181 -29.42 -12.91 20.82
N GLN A 182 -28.40 -13.53 21.39
CA GLN A 182 -27.07 -13.43 20.75
C GLN A 182 -27.21 -14.06 19.38
N PRO A 183 -27.07 -13.27 18.30
CA PRO A 183 -27.14 -13.86 16.97
C PRO A 183 -26.02 -14.89 16.83
N ASP A 184 -26.29 -15.96 16.09
CA ASP A 184 -25.32 -17.03 15.79
C ASP A 184 -24.01 -16.46 15.19
N SER A 185 -24.07 -15.25 14.65
CA SER A 185 -22.93 -14.49 14.14
C SER A 185 -22.73 -13.18 14.91
N VAL A 186 -21.51 -12.89 15.29
CA VAL A 186 -21.11 -11.59 15.88
C VAL A 186 -21.26 -10.45 14.86
N GLU A 187 -21.48 -10.77 13.59
CA GLU A 187 -21.55 -9.82 12.47
C GLU A 187 -22.94 -9.80 11.84
N MET A 188 -23.36 -8.59 11.45
CA MET A 188 -24.60 -8.32 10.74
C MET A 188 -24.49 -8.79 9.29
N PRO A 189 -25.31 -9.77 8.83
CA PRO A 189 -25.23 -10.30 7.49
C PRO A 189 -25.65 -9.26 6.44
N VAL A 190 -25.15 -9.46 5.21
CA VAL A 190 -25.45 -8.58 4.08
C VAL A 190 -26.91 -8.71 3.65
N GLY A 191 -27.63 -7.60 3.54
CA GLY A 191 -28.96 -7.52 2.99
C GLY A 191 -30.09 -8.11 3.85
N VAL A 192 -29.76 -8.73 5.00
CA VAL A 192 -30.78 -9.32 5.88
C VAL A 192 -31.28 -8.26 6.87
N PRO A 193 -32.59 -7.96 6.91
CA PRO A 193 -33.14 -7.06 7.91
C PRO A 193 -33.09 -7.68 9.32
N VAL A 194 -32.66 -6.90 10.28
CA VAL A 194 -32.60 -7.29 11.70
C VAL A 194 -33.59 -6.46 12.48
N HIS A 195 -34.51 -7.13 13.15
CA HIS A 195 -35.48 -6.49 14.03
C HIS A 195 -34.90 -6.35 15.44
N ILE A 196 -34.92 -5.13 15.94
CA ILE A 196 -34.39 -4.76 17.25
C ILE A 196 -35.53 -4.18 18.07
N ALA A 197 -35.80 -4.78 19.23
CA ALA A 197 -36.84 -4.33 20.16
C ALA A 197 -36.29 -4.28 21.58
N PHE A 198 -36.26 -3.10 22.16
CA PHE A 198 -35.80 -2.87 23.54
C PHE A 198 -36.56 -1.74 24.23
N SER A 199 -36.53 -1.71 25.56
CA SER A 199 -37.20 -0.69 26.34
C SER A 199 -36.19 0.21 27.04
N VAL A 200 -36.47 1.50 27.08
CA VAL A 200 -35.66 2.50 27.78
C VAL A 200 -36.51 3.30 28.76
N LYS A 201 -35.92 3.79 29.82
CA LYS A 201 -36.60 4.75 30.71
C LYS A 201 -36.79 6.09 29.95
N ALA A 202 -38.02 6.59 29.93
CA ALA A 202 -38.29 7.91 29.40
C ALA A 202 -37.47 8.95 30.16
N PRO A 203 -36.75 9.85 29.49
CA PRO A 203 -36.06 10.93 30.18
C PRO A 203 -37.07 11.90 30.79
N ASP A 204 -36.65 12.54 31.87
CA ASP A 204 -37.46 13.59 32.52
C ASP A 204 -37.38 14.86 31.65
N GLY A 205 -38.52 15.36 31.17
CA GLY A 205 -38.60 16.55 30.32
C GLY A 205 -39.63 16.42 29.20
N ASN A 206 -39.85 17.55 28.50
CA ASN A 206 -40.78 17.60 27.37
C ASN A 206 -40.11 17.14 26.12
N ILE A 207 -40.25 15.87 25.78
CA ILE A 207 -39.69 15.23 24.57
C ILE A 207 -40.70 15.39 23.44
N THR A 208 -40.22 15.95 22.31
CA THR A 208 -41.00 16.10 21.10
C THR A 208 -40.37 15.43 19.89
N GLY A 209 -39.02 15.20 19.95
CA GLY A 209 -38.27 14.55 18.87
C GLY A 209 -37.32 13.47 19.37
N TYR A 210 -36.99 12.55 18.48
CA TYR A 210 -35.93 11.55 18.70
C TYR A 210 -35.17 11.30 17.41
N GLU A 211 -33.85 10.98 17.58
CA GLU A 211 -32.93 10.69 16.49
C GLU A 211 -32.10 9.46 16.82
N PHE A 212 -31.91 8.60 15.82
CA PHE A 212 -31.02 7.44 15.92
C PHE A 212 -29.81 7.65 15.06
N ASN A 213 -28.62 7.50 15.66
CA ASN A 213 -27.34 7.54 14.97
C ASN A 213 -26.58 6.23 15.23
N PHE A 214 -25.93 5.71 14.20
CA PHE A 214 -25.09 4.52 14.32
C PHE A 214 -23.64 4.93 14.56
N LEU A 215 -23.02 4.32 15.57
CA LEU A 215 -21.64 4.56 15.95
C LEU A 215 -20.83 3.25 15.83
N PRO A 216 -19.50 3.33 15.63
CA PRO A 216 -18.67 2.14 15.64
C PRO A 216 -18.76 1.44 17.00
N PRO A 217 -18.79 0.09 17.05
CA PRO A 217 -18.85 -0.64 18.29
C PRO A 217 -17.59 -0.40 19.13
N GLN A 218 -17.77 -0.32 20.44
CA GLN A 218 -16.67 -0.08 21.42
C GLN A 218 -16.37 -1.35 22.22
#